data_2f3c55a063694260615aaef32d498981
#
_entry.id   2f3c55a063694260615aaef32d498981
#
_cell.length_a   1.000
_cell.length_b   1.000
_cell.length_c   1.000
_cell.angle_alpha   90.00
_cell.angle_beta   90.00
_cell.angle_gamma   90.00
#
_symmetry.space_group_name_H-M   'P 1'
#
loop_
_entity.id
_entity.type
_entity.pdbx_description
1 polymer ?
#
loop_
_entity_poly.entity_id
_entity_poly.type
_entity_poly.pdbx_seq_one_letter_code
_entity_poly.pdbx_strand_id
1 'polypeptide(L)'
;PDKFAIATSVADVRKQFTQGLISLPLGMENGSPIQGDLANLQHFYDRGIRYITLAHSQSNHISDSSYDIRKRWQGLSPFGKTLIKQMNNLGILIDISHVSDQAFYQVIELSRAPVIASHSSIRFFTPGWERNMDQAMLNALGANGGVIMINFGSGFVSPEARQWWDLLVALREQWAVKFGQTSPETLALEAEYRQTNPYPFADLETVLDHIDLVKATIGAEHIGIGSDFDGVGNTLPTQLKDVSTYPNLIQGLLDRGYSENEITGILGLNLLRVWEQVEQLAAPVAKTVSD
;
A
#
# COMPACT_ATOMS: atom_id res chain seq x y z
N PRO A 1 -10.86 7.88 23.32
CA PRO A 1 -10.39 9.20 22.94
C PRO A 1 -9.09 9.58 23.65
N ASP A 2 -8.71 8.89 24.72
CA ASP A 2 -7.57 9.29 25.55
C ASP A 2 -6.21 8.78 25.04
N LYS A 3 -6.19 7.95 23.99
CA LYS A 3 -4.97 7.37 23.43
C LYS A 3 -4.79 7.66 21.94
N PHE A 4 -5.86 7.97 21.23
CA PHE A 4 -5.87 8.13 19.77
C PHE A 4 -6.45 9.47 19.38
N ALA A 5 -5.89 10.05 18.32
CA ALA A 5 -6.42 11.28 17.72
C ALA A 5 -6.33 11.22 16.19
N ILE A 6 -7.35 11.74 15.51
CA ILE A 6 -7.32 11.89 14.05
C ILE A 6 -6.28 12.95 13.71
N ALA A 7 -5.40 12.64 12.78
CA ALA A 7 -4.41 13.57 12.25
C ALA A 7 -4.77 13.94 10.81
N THR A 8 -4.85 15.23 10.52
CA THR A 8 -5.15 15.75 9.19
C THR A 8 -3.99 16.50 8.57
N SER A 9 -2.86 16.56 9.29
CA SER A 9 -1.62 17.20 8.84
C SER A 9 -0.41 16.55 9.53
N VAL A 10 0.79 16.75 8.97
CA VAL A 10 2.05 16.37 9.63
C VAL A 10 2.22 17.12 10.94
N ALA A 11 1.77 18.37 11.01
CA ALA A 11 1.80 19.18 12.24
C ALA A 11 0.94 18.54 13.36
N ASP A 12 -0.23 17.98 13.03
CA ASP A 12 -1.06 17.24 13.97
C ASP A 12 -0.31 16.02 14.51
N VAL A 13 0.31 15.22 13.64
CA VAL A 13 1.08 14.03 14.04
C VAL A 13 2.19 14.41 15.03
N ARG A 14 3.00 15.42 14.69
CA ARG A 14 4.09 15.88 15.56
C ARG A 14 3.57 16.38 16.92
N LYS A 15 2.49 17.16 16.93
CA LYS A 15 1.84 17.66 18.16
C LYS A 15 1.28 16.52 19.01
N GLN A 16 0.55 15.60 18.39
CA GLN A 16 -0.05 14.45 19.08
C GLN A 16 1.00 13.54 19.69
N PHE A 17 2.13 13.33 18.98
CA PHE A 17 3.26 12.58 19.51
C PHE A 17 3.81 13.19 20.80
N THR A 18 3.98 14.52 20.88
CA THR A 18 4.44 15.19 22.12
C THR A 18 3.44 15.09 23.26
N GLN A 19 2.18 14.80 22.96
CA GLN A 19 1.10 14.59 23.93
C GLN A 19 0.93 13.12 24.33
N GLY A 20 1.77 12.21 23.80
CA GLY A 20 1.67 10.77 24.05
C GLY A 20 0.47 10.11 23.37
N LEU A 21 -0.08 10.73 22.32
CA LEU A 21 -1.20 10.21 21.56
C LEU A 21 -0.71 9.43 20.33
N ILE A 22 -1.49 8.44 19.92
CA ILE A 22 -1.32 7.71 18.66
C ILE A 22 -2.14 8.44 17.59
N SER A 23 -1.45 8.91 16.55
CA SER A 23 -2.08 9.60 15.43
C SER A 23 -2.74 8.61 14.47
N LEU A 24 -3.94 8.94 14.01
CA LEU A 24 -4.70 8.19 13.02
C LEU A 24 -4.93 9.07 11.78
N PRO A 25 -4.00 9.12 10.82
CA PRO A 25 -4.28 9.70 9.52
C PRO A 25 -5.24 8.78 8.77
N LEU A 26 -6.28 9.35 8.18
CA LEU A 26 -7.31 8.58 7.48
C LEU A 26 -6.96 8.43 6.01
N GLY A 27 -7.13 7.22 5.49
CA GLY A 27 -7.01 6.89 4.08
C GLY A 27 -8.30 6.34 3.51
N MET A 28 -8.41 6.37 2.19
CA MET A 28 -9.47 5.72 1.43
C MET A 28 -8.83 4.70 0.49
N GLU A 29 -8.85 3.44 0.87
CA GLU A 29 -8.40 2.35 0.01
C GLU A 29 -9.50 2.01 -0.99
N ASN A 30 -9.18 2.22 -2.27
CA ASN A 30 -10.07 2.23 -3.42
C ASN A 30 -10.83 3.56 -3.60
N GLY A 31 -10.42 4.35 -4.59
CA GLY A 31 -11.05 5.63 -4.94
C GLY A 31 -12.46 5.53 -5.56
N SER A 32 -13.05 4.33 -5.65
CA SER A 32 -14.40 4.13 -6.23
C SER A 32 -15.49 5.03 -5.63
N PRO A 33 -15.48 5.39 -4.32
CA PRO A 33 -16.48 6.31 -3.75
C PRO A 33 -16.47 7.73 -4.33
N ILE A 34 -15.41 8.12 -5.07
CA ILE A 34 -15.36 9.41 -5.77
C ILE A 34 -16.38 9.48 -6.91
N GLN A 35 -16.79 8.34 -7.51
CA GLN A 35 -17.89 8.21 -8.47
C GLN A 35 -17.79 9.12 -9.70
N GLY A 36 -16.56 9.52 -10.09
CA GLY A 36 -16.32 10.38 -11.25
C GLY A 36 -16.67 11.87 -11.02
N ASP A 37 -16.90 12.28 -9.79
CA ASP A 37 -17.20 13.68 -9.43
C ASP A 37 -16.12 14.23 -8.48
N LEU A 38 -15.42 15.29 -8.91
CA LEU A 38 -14.41 15.96 -8.11
C LEU A 38 -14.95 16.63 -6.84
N ALA A 39 -16.26 16.93 -6.78
CA ALA A 39 -16.88 17.43 -5.55
C ALA A 39 -16.82 16.37 -4.44
N ASN A 40 -16.90 15.09 -4.78
CA ASN A 40 -16.72 14.01 -3.81
C ASN A 40 -15.26 13.93 -3.29
N LEU A 41 -14.27 14.25 -4.11
CA LEU A 41 -12.88 14.34 -3.63
C LEU A 41 -12.74 15.40 -2.54
N GLN A 42 -13.30 16.61 -2.77
CA GLN A 42 -13.32 17.68 -1.77
C GLN A 42 -14.06 17.25 -0.50
N HIS A 43 -15.22 16.60 -0.66
CA HIS A 43 -16.02 16.10 0.46
C HIS A 43 -15.24 15.12 1.35
N PHE A 44 -14.45 14.19 0.78
CA PHE A 44 -13.63 13.26 1.55
C PHE A 44 -12.44 13.97 2.20
N TYR A 45 -11.81 14.92 1.51
CA TYR A 45 -10.76 15.74 2.10
C TYR A 45 -11.24 16.50 3.33
N ASP A 46 -12.42 17.12 3.27
CA ASP A 46 -13.03 17.87 4.37
C ASP A 46 -13.37 16.97 5.56
N ARG A 47 -13.55 15.66 5.32
CA ARG A 47 -13.74 14.64 6.37
C ARG A 47 -12.45 14.04 6.91
N GLY A 48 -11.30 14.54 6.47
CA GLY A 48 -10.01 14.16 7.02
C GLY A 48 -9.25 13.09 6.23
N ILE A 49 -9.74 12.65 5.06
CA ILE A 49 -8.99 11.74 4.19
C ILE A 49 -7.75 12.44 3.67
N ARG A 50 -6.56 11.80 3.84
CA ARG A 50 -5.27 12.37 3.46
C ARG A 50 -4.49 11.52 2.48
N TYR A 51 -4.87 10.25 2.24
CA TYR A 51 -4.38 9.49 1.11
C TYR A 51 -5.51 8.71 0.43
N ILE A 52 -5.35 8.42 -0.85
CA ILE A 52 -6.33 7.64 -1.62
C ILE A 52 -5.57 6.65 -2.50
N THR A 53 -5.87 5.35 -2.34
CA THR A 53 -5.46 4.29 -3.24
C THR A 53 -6.37 4.30 -4.46
N LEU A 54 -5.82 4.48 -5.66
CA LEU A 54 -6.60 4.79 -6.87
C LEU A 54 -7.54 3.66 -7.31
N ALA A 55 -7.10 2.40 -7.15
CA ALA A 55 -7.87 1.19 -7.43
C ALA A 55 -7.57 0.14 -6.36
N HIS A 56 -8.31 -0.97 -6.34
CA HIS A 56 -8.06 -2.10 -5.43
C HIS A 56 -8.07 -3.41 -6.23
N SER A 57 -8.90 -4.37 -5.88
CA SER A 57 -8.95 -5.70 -6.52
C SER A 57 -9.46 -5.68 -7.96
N GLN A 58 -10.13 -4.62 -8.38
CA GLN A 58 -10.68 -4.45 -9.73
C GLN A 58 -10.41 -3.05 -10.25
N SER A 59 -10.26 -2.94 -11.57
CA SER A 59 -10.21 -1.66 -12.27
C SER A 59 -11.52 -0.90 -12.05
N ASN A 60 -11.41 0.40 -11.83
CA ASN A 60 -12.56 1.28 -11.58
C ASN A 60 -12.59 2.44 -12.61
N HIS A 61 -13.35 3.49 -12.33
CA HIS A 61 -13.44 4.66 -13.21
C HIS A 61 -12.21 5.57 -13.14
N ILE A 62 -11.21 5.27 -12.26
CA ILE A 62 -9.99 6.06 -12.08
C ILE A 62 -8.80 5.37 -12.74
N SER A 63 -8.57 4.09 -12.43
CA SER A 63 -7.35 3.35 -12.76
C SER A 63 -7.61 1.89 -13.02
N ASP A 64 -6.75 1.29 -13.83
CA ASP A 64 -6.62 -0.15 -13.93
C ASP A 64 -5.94 -0.70 -12.67
N SER A 65 -6.43 -1.87 -12.23
CA SER A 65 -5.88 -2.64 -11.12
C SER A 65 -4.83 -3.63 -11.60
N SER A 66 -3.81 -3.90 -10.75
CA SER A 66 -2.82 -4.96 -10.97
C SER A 66 -3.44 -6.37 -10.97
N TYR A 67 -4.61 -6.54 -10.35
CA TYR A 67 -5.31 -7.82 -10.29
C TYR A 67 -6.17 -8.11 -11.52
N ASP A 68 -6.57 -7.08 -12.29
CA ASP A 68 -7.37 -7.29 -13.49
C ASP A 68 -6.51 -7.74 -14.67
N ILE A 69 -6.83 -8.91 -15.24
CA ILE A 69 -6.21 -9.40 -16.46
C ILE A 69 -6.60 -8.51 -17.64
N ARG A 70 -7.85 -8.02 -17.66
CA ARG A 70 -8.36 -7.14 -18.70
C ARG A 70 -8.23 -5.68 -18.26
N LYS A 71 -7.15 -5.05 -18.70
CA LYS A 71 -6.93 -3.62 -18.47
C LYS A 71 -7.94 -2.80 -19.26
N ARG A 72 -8.71 -1.96 -18.57
CA ARG A 72 -9.79 -1.16 -19.16
C ARG A 72 -9.28 0.12 -19.82
N TRP A 73 -8.26 0.74 -19.19
CA TRP A 73 -7.78 2.07 -19.56
C TRP A 73 -6.35 2.06 -20.09
N GLN A 74 -5.66 0.92 -20.01
CA GLN A 74 -4.21 0.84 -20.19
C GLN A 74 -3.47 1.85 -19.29
N GLY A 75 -3.84 1.84 -18.02
CA GLY A 75 -3.35 2.72 -16.98
C GLY A 75 -4.45 3.56 -16.32
N LEU A 76 -4.31 4.88 -16.35
CA LEU A 76 -5.30 5.82 -15.82
C LEU A 76 -6.40 6.14 -16.84
N SER A 77 -7.65 6.23 -16.37
CA SER A 77 -8.75 6.78 -17.16
C SER A 77 -8.56 8.29 -17.41
N PRO A 78 -9.31 8.90 -18.34
CA PRO A 78 -9.34 10.37 -18.49
C PRO A 78 -9.70 11.10 -17.19
N PHE A 79 -10.64 10.56 -16.43
CA PHE A 79 -11.00 11.09 -15.10
C PHE A 79 -9.85 10.91 -14.11
N GLY A 80 -9.19 9.74 -14.10
CA GLY A 80 -8.03 9.47 -13.24
C GLY A 80 -6.89 10.46 -13.45
N LYS A 81 -6.58 10.80 -14.69
CA LYS A 81 -5.56 11.84 -15.01
C LYS A 81 -5.91 13.22 -14.46
N THR A 82 -7.19 13.57 -14.46
CA THR A 82 -7.68 14.81 -13.85
C THR A 82 -7.61 14.73 -12.33
N LEU A 83 -8.00 13.58 -11.76
CA LEU A 83 -8.00 13.33 -10.32
C LEU A 83 -6.59 13.48 -9.72
N ILE A 84 -5.53 12.93 -10.36
CA ILE A 84 -4.14 13.09 -9.91
C ILE A 84 -3.79 14.57 -9.68
N LYS A 85 -4.15 15.44 -10.63
CA LYS A 85 -3.90 16.89 -10.52
C LYS A 85 -4.66 17.53 -9.37
N GLN A 86 -5.91 17.11 -9.15
CA GLN A 86 -6.73 17.65 -8.06
C GLN A 86 -6.27 17.13 -6.68
N MET A 87 -5.81 15.89 -6.58
CA MET A 87 -5.21 15.37 -5.35
C MET A 87 -3.96 16.18 -4.98
N ASN A 88 -3.08 16.48 -5.94
CA ASN A 88 -1.93 17.36 -5.70
C ASN A 88 -2.36 18.79 -5.27
N ASN A 89 -3.43 19.35 -5.85
CA ASN A 89 -3.93 20.66 -5.48
C ASN A 89 -4.48 20.72 -4.05
N LEU A 90 -5.12 19.62 -3.59
CA LEU A 90 -5.69 19.52 -2.25
C LEU A 90 -4.67 19.07 -1.19
N GLY A 91 -3.51 18.56 -1.58
CA GLY A 91 -2.56 18.00 -0.62
C GLY A 91 -2.95 16.59 -0.14
N ILE A 92 -3.56 15.79 -1.03
CA ILE A 92 -3.88 14.39 -0.78
C ILE A 92 -2.75 13.52 -1.36
N LEU A 93 -2.17 12.66 -0.54
CA LEU A 93 -1.20 11.65 -0.95
C LEU A 93 -1.83 10.70 -1.98
N ILE A 94 -1.14 10.51 -3.10
CA ILE A 94 -1.52 9.54 -4.12
C ILE A 94 -0.90 8.21 -3.76
N ASP A 95 -1.74 7.21 -3.52
CA ASP A 95 -1.29 5.85 -3.24
C ASP A 95 -1.41 4.97 -4.49
N ILE A 96 -0.26 4.41 -4.88
CA ILE A 96 -0.12 3.57 -6.08
C ILE A 96 -0.16 2.06 -5.76
N SER A 97 -0.40 1.66 -4.52
CA SER A 97 -0.67 0.26 -4.24
C SER A 97 -1.86 -0.22 -5.07
N HIS A 98 -1.86 -1.47 -5.50
CA HIS A 98 -2.91 -2.09 -6.32
C HIS A 98 -3.03 -1.63 -7.77
N VAL A 99 -2.43 -0.53 -8.20
CA VAL A 99 -2.58 -0.07 -9.59
C VAL A 99 -1.76 -0.93 -10.56
N SER A 100 -2.14 -0.93 -11.83
CA SER A 100 -1.34 -1.57 -12.89
C SER A 100 -0.01 -0.86 -13.11
N ASP A 101 0.97 -1.56 -13.69
CA ASP A 101 2.28 -0.99 -14.02
C ASP A 101 2.14 0.26 -14.90
N GLN A 102 1.25 0.24 -15.90
CA GLN A 102 1.00 1.41 -16.74
C GLN A 102 0.42 2.58 -15.95
N ALA A 103 -0.51 2.30 -15.02
CA ALA A 103 -1.08 3.36 -14.18
C ALA A 103 -0.02 3.96 -13.26
N PHE A 104 0.86 3.14 -12.68
CA PHE A 104 2.00 3.62 -11.90
C PHE A 104 2.84 4.63 -12.68
N TYR A 105 3.33 4.29 -13.88
CA TYR A 105 4.17 5.20 -14.67
C TYR A 105 3.43 6.47 -15.07
N GLN A 106 2.14 6.38 -15.40
CA GLN A 106 1.33 7.56 -15.70
C GLN A 106 1.12 8.46 -14.46
N VAL A 107 1.00 7.87 -13.26
CA VAL A 107 0.95 8.65 -12.01
C VAL A 107 2.27 9.37 -11.77
N ILE A 108 3.42 8.67 -11.92
CA ILE A 108 4.76 9.28 -11.77
C ILE A 108 4.95 10.46 -12.73
N GLU A 109 4.49 10.33 -13.99
CA GLU A 109 4.57 11.40 -14.98
C GLU A 109 3.69 12.62 -14.65
N LEU A 110 2.49 12.37 -14.11
CA LEU A 110 1.47 13.41 -13.89
C LEU A 110 1.56 14.10 -12.53
N SER A 111 2.06 13.40 -11.52
CA SER A 111 2.12 13.93 -10.16
C SER A 111 3.26 14.94 -10.02
N ARG A 112 2.94 16.10 -9.46
CA ARG A 112 3.92 17.13 -9.07
C ARG A 112 4.53 16.87 -7.71
N ALA A 113 3.91 15.99 -6.93
CA ALA A 113 4.29 15.62 -5.58
C ALA A 113 4.78 14.17 -5.53
N PRO A 114 5.63 13.82 -4.54
CA PRO A 114 5.98 12.44 -4.30
C PRO A 114 4.73 11.60 -4.00
N VAL A 115 4.80 10.31 -4.39
CA VAL A 115 3.70 9.36 -4.18
C VAL A 115 4.07 8.30 -3.14
N ILE A 116 3.10 7.54 -2.66
CA ILE A 116 3.33 6.41 -1.77
C ILE A 116 2.83 5.12 -2.40
N ALA A 117 3.49 4.01 -2.09
CA ALA A 117 2.91 2.68 -2.17
C ALA A 117 2.62 2.26 -0.72
N SER A 118 1.37 2.43 -0.26
CA SER A 118 1.01 2.30 1.16
C SER A 118 1.22 0.89 1.71
N HIS A 119 1.17 -0.14 0.84
CA HIS A 119 1.36 -1.55 1.20
C HIS A 119 1.67 -2.39 -0.05
N SER A 120 2.90 -2.33 -0.49
CA SER A 120 3.42 -3.14 -1.60
C SER A 120 4.77 -3.76 -1.22
N SER A 121 5.21 -4.77 -1.97
CA SER A 121 6.49 -5.42 -1.74
C SER A 121 7.28 -5.52 -3.07
N ILE A 122 8.36 -6.29 -3.11
CA ILE A 122 9.28 -6.29 -4.25
C ILE A 122 9.02 -7.50 -5.12
N ARG A 123 8.78 -7.26 -6.42
CA ARG A 123 8.46 -8.28 -7.44
C ARG A 123 9.60 -9.28 -7.67
N PHE A 124 10.84 -8.92 -7.34
CA PHE A 124 11.98 -9.83 -7.42
C PHE A 124 11.73 -11.14 -6.65
N PHE A 125 11.10 -11.06 -5.47
CA PHE A 125 10.78 -12.22 -4.64
C PHE A 125 9.47 -12.92 -5.05
N THR A 126 8.62 -12.27 -5.85
CA THR A 126 7.38 -12.83 -6.38
C THR A 126 7.29 -12.60 -7.89
N PRO A 127 8.15 -13.26 -8.69
CA PRO A 127 8.28 -12.97 -10.11
C PRO A 127 6.97 -13.09 -10.88
N GLY A 128 6.71 -12.10 -11.77
CA GLY A 128 5.52 -12.06 -12.60
C GLY A 128 4.26 -11.52 -11.93
N TRP A 129 4.29 -11.21 -10.62
CA TRP A 129 3.12 -10.68 -9.92
C TRP A 129 3.09 -9.15 -9.93
N GLU A 130 2.23 -8.59 -10.77
CA GLU A 130 2.12 -7.13 -11.00
C GLU A 130 1.74 -6.34 -9.73
N ARG A 131 1.20 -6.98 -8.70
CA ARG A 131 0.85 -6.33 -7.42
C ARG A 131 2.08 -5.77 -6.67
N ASN A 132 3.24 -6.37 -6.87
CA ASN A 132 4.51 -5.93 -6.31
C ASN A 132 5.31 -5.10 -7.32
N MET A 133 6.18 -4.22 -6.81
CA MET A 133 6.98 -3.31 -7.63
C MET A 133 8.24 -4.00 -8.15
N ASP A 134 8.54 -3.85 -9.43
CA ASP A 134 9.80 -4.27 -10.01
C ASP A 134 10.91 -3.21 -9.77
N GLN A 135 12.13 -3.54 -10.17
CA GLN A 135 13.29 -2.67 -9.96
C GLN A 135 13.19 -1.34 -10.73
N ALA A 136 12.59 -1.34 -11.92
CA ALA A 136 12.41 -0.11 -12.70
C ALA A 136 11.39 0.82 -12.04
N MET A 137 10.32 0.26 -11.48
CA MET A 137 9.34 1.00 -10.69
C MET A 137 9.96 1.56 -9.40
N LEU A 138 10.80 0.79 -8.69
CA LEU A 138 11.53 1.30 -7.53
C LEU A 138 12.41 2.49 -7.89
N ASN A 139 13.19 2.39 -8.97
CA ASN A 139 14.02 3.50 -9.44
C ASN A 139 13.18 4.75 -9.76
N ALA A 140 12.03 4.58 -10.42
CA ALA A 140 11.12 5.67 -10.73
C ALA A 140 10.50 6.28 -9.46
N LEU A 141 10.14 5.46 -8.47
CA LEU A 141 9.64 5.91 -7.16
C LEU A 141 10.71 6.70 -6.39
N GLY A 142 11.95 6.20 -6.36
CA GLY A 142 13.08 6.90 -5.73
C GLY A 142 13.34 8.26 -6.39
N ALA A 143 13.37 8.32 -7.73
CA ALA A 143 13.52 9.57 -8.48
C ALA A 143 12.36 10.56 -8.25
N ASN A 144 11.14 10.05 -7.99
CA ASN A 144 9.97 10.86 -7.62
C ASN A 144 10.05 11.38 -6.17
N GLY A 145 10.93 10.85 -5.32
CA GLY A 145 11.02 11.15 -3.89
C GLY A 145 10.00 10.40 -3.02
N GLY A 146 9.30 9.44 -3.58
CA GLY A 146 8.25 8.67 -2.94
C GLY A 146 8.74 7.63 -1.90
N VAL A 147 7.80 6.89 -1.34
CA VAL A 147 8.07 5.83 -0.33
C VAL A 147 7.29 4.57 -0.67
N ILE A 148 7.97 3.42 -0.64
CA ILE A 148 7.34 2.10 -0.60
C ILE A 148 7.23 1.63 0.85
N MET A 149 6.01 1.29 1.28
CA MET A 149 5.73 0.76 2.60
C MET A 149 5.51 -0.75 2.46
N ILE A 150 6.41 -1.52 3.07
CA ILE A 150 6.48 -2.98 2.84
C ILE A 150 5.29 -3.69 3.45
N ASN A 151 4.54 -4.41 2.60
CA ASN A 151 3.45 -5.30 3.02
C ASN A 151 4.05 -6.57 3.63
N PHE A 152 3.44 -7.05 4.73
CA PHE A 152 3.95 -8.23 5.45
C PHE A 152 3.25 -9.54 5.06
N GLY A 153 2.11 -9.51 4.38
CA GLY A 153 1.43 -10.74 3.97
C GLY A 153 2.39 -11.71 3.30
N SER A 154 2.45 -12.97 3.76
CA SER A 154 3.44 -13.94 3.29
C SER A 154 3.40 -14.13 1.77
N GLY A 155 2.21 -14.06 1.16
CA GLY A 155 2.07 -14.11 -0.31
C GLY A 155 2.64 -12.90 -1.06
N PHE A 156 2.96 -11.78 -0.36
CA PHE A 156 3.61 -10.61 -0.92
C PHE A 156 5.13 -10.68 -0.83
N VAL A 157 5.64 -11.44 0.14
CA VAL A 157 7.08 -11.47 0.45
C VAL A 157 7.75 -12.80 0.15
N SER A 158 7.00 -13.92 0.08
CA SER A 158 7.54 -15.26 -0.16
C SER A 158 7.05 -15.85 -1.48
N PRO A 159 7.93 -16.35 -2.34
CA PRO A 159 7.54 -17.04 -3.56
C PRO A 159 6.79 -18.34 -3.27
N GLU A 160 7.12 -19.07 -2.21
CA GLU A 160 6.43 -20.30 -1.81
C GLU A 160 4.98 -20.01 -1.38
N ALA A 161 4.78 -18.98 -0.55
CA ALA A 161 3.46 -18.56 -0.12
C ALA A 161 2.61 -18.04 -1.30
N ARG A 162 3.25 -17.35 -2.27
CA ARG A 162 2.59 -16.90 -3.50
C ARG A 162 2.17 -18.10 -4.36
N GLN A 163 3.05 -19.04 -4.61
CA GLN A 163 2.78 -20.24 -5.40
C GLN A 163 1.67 -21.10 -4.77
N TRP A 164 1.70 -21.25 -3.44
CA TRP A 164 0.64 -21.96 -2.71
C TRP A 164 -0.72 -21.33 -2.95
N TRP A 165 -0.79 -19.99 -2.90
CA TRP A 165 -2.03 -19.25 -3.12
C TRP A 165 -2.51 -19.35 -4.57
N ASP A 166 -1.60 -19.22 -5.54
CA ASP A 166 -1.93 -19.32 -6.97
C ASP A 166 -2.48 -20.71 -7.30
N LEU A 167 -1.87 -21.77 -6.74
CA LEU A 167 -2.36 -23.13 -6.91
C LEU A 167 -3.75 -23.32 -6.30
N LEU A 168 -3.97 -22.81 -5.08
CA LEU A 168 -5.29 -22.88 -4.44
C LEU A 168 -6.35 -22.16 -5.27
N VAL A 169 -6.05 -20.96 -5.79
CA VAL A 169 -6.98 -20.22 -6.66
C VAL A 169 -7.33 -21.03 -7.90
N ALA A 170 -6.33 -21.59 -8.58
CA ALA A 170 -6.55 -22.43 -9.78
C ALA A 170 -7.39 -23.69 -9.48
N LEU A 171 -7.15 -24.34 -8.33
CA LEU A 171 -7.96 -25.48 -7.88
C LEU A 171 -9.41 -25.07 -7.57
N ARG A 172 -9.60 -23.94 -6.87
CA ARG A 172 -10.95 -23.41 -6.57
C ARG A 172 -11.74 -23.09 -7.84
N GLU A 173 -11.10 -22.54 -8.88
CA GLU A 173 -11.74 -22.31 -10.16
C GLU A 173 -12.18 -23.62 -10.81
N GLN A 174 -11.34 -24.66 -10.80
CA GLN A 174 -11.69 -25.98 -11.32
C GLN A 174 -12.85 -26.61 -10.55
N TRP A 175 -12.84 -26.55 -9.23
CA TRP A 175 -13.92 -27.06 -8.38
C TRP A 175 -15.22 -26.25 -8.57
N ALA A 176 -15.10 -24.92 -8.70
CA ALA A 176 -16.24 -24.04 -8.92
C ALA A 176 -16.95 -24.33 -10.27
N VAL A 177 -16.19 -24.64 -11.32
CA VAL A 177 -16.77 -25.07 -12.62
C VAL A 177 -17.54 -26.38 -12.48
N LYS A 178 -17.05 -27.32 -11.68
CA LYS A 178 -17.64 -28.66 -11.53
C LYS A 178 -18.82 -28.71 -10.56
N PHE A 179 -18.73 -28.00 -9.45
CA PHE A 179 -19.66 -28.12 -8.32
C PHE A 179 -20.40 -26.82 -7.99
N GLY A 180 -19.93 -25.69 -8.48
CA GLY A 180 -20.37 -24.34 -8.06
C GLY A 180 -19.43 -23.72 -7.04
N GLN A 181 -19.29 -22.39 -7.12
CA GLN A 181 -18.30 -21.63 -6.34
C GLN A 181 -18.46 -21.76 -4.82
N THR A 182 -19.69 -21.83 -4.34
CA THR A 182 -20.04 -21.87 -2.90
C THR A 182 -20.67 -23.19 -2.49
N SER A 183 -20.52 -24.25 -3.30
CA SER A 183 -21.07 -25.57 -3.00
C SER A 183 -20.39 -26.21 -1.78
N PRO A 184 -21.07 -27.08 -1.02
CA PRO A 184 -20.46 -27.85 0.07
C PRO A 184 -19.24 -28.66 -0.39
N GLU A 185 -19.28 -29.19 -1.61
CA GLU A 185 -18.19 -29.97 -2.21
C GLU A 185 -16.94 -29.10 -2.46
N THR A 186 -17.09 -27.90 -3.03
CA THR A 186 -15.97 -26.95 -3.22
C THR A 186 -15.36 -26.55 -1.89
N LEU A 187 -16.18 -26.24 -0.89
CA LEU A 187 -15.69 -25.86 0.43
C LEU A 187 -14.98 -27.02 1.14
N ALA A 188 -15.48 -28.25 0.99
CA ALA A 188 -14.84 -29.45 1.57
C ALA A 188 -13.47 -29.72 0.93
N LEU A 189 -13.38 -29.64 -0.41
CA LEU A 189 -12.12 -29.81 -1.13
C LEU A 189 -11.08 -28.75 -0.78
N GLU A 190 -11.52 -27.48 -0.59
CA GLU A 190 -10.62 -26.43 -0.11
C GLU A 190 -10.12 -26.71 1.31
N ALA A 191 -11.00 -27.15 2.21
CA ALA A 191 -10.63 -27.49 3.58
C ALA A 191 -9.63 -28.67 3.61
N GLU A 192 -9.84 -29.70 2.80
CA GLU A 192 -8.93 -30.83 2.64
C GLU A 192 -7.57 -30.39 2.10
N TYR A 193 -7.56 -29.55 1.04
CA TYR A 193 -6.31 -29.00 0.49
C TYR A 193 -5.52 -28.24 1.55
N ARG A 194 -6.16 -27.36 2.32
CA ARG A 194 -5.51 -26.59 3.39
C ARG A 194 -4.98 -27.46 4.52
N GLN A 195 -5.66 -28.56 4.81
CA GLN A 195 -5.21 -29.52 5.83
C GLN A 195 -4.00 -30.33 5.38
N THR A 196 -3.98 -30.76 4.11
CA THR A 196 -2.92 -31.61 3.56
C THR A 196 -1.73 -30.79 3.03
N ASN A 197 -1.93 -29.50 2.74
CA ASN A 197 -0.92 -28.57 2.29
C ASN A 197 -0.90 -27.33 3.22
N PRO A 198 -0.24 -27.40 4.37
CA PRO A 198 -0.16 -26.26 5.29
C PRO A 198 0.39 -25.01 4.60
N TYR A 199 -0.18 -23.84 4.91
CA TYR A 199 0.28 -22.58 4.33
C TYR A 199 1.73 -22.28 4.71
N PRO A 200 2.63 -22.03 3.75
CA PRO A 200 4.03 -21.76 4.02
C PRO A 200 4.21 -20.30 4.44
N PHE A 201 4.03 -20.03 5.72
CA PHE A 201 4.25 -18.68 6.27
C PHE A 201 5.67 -18.21 6.03
N ALA A 202 5.82 -16.97 5.60
CA ALA A 202 7.09 -16.27 5.65
C ALA A 202 7.54 -16.03 7.11
N ASP A 203 8.76 -15.57 7.27
CA ASP A 203 9.35 -15.18 8.55
C ASP A 203 9.81 -13.71 8.52
N LEU A 204 10.37 -13.25 9.63
CA LEU A 204 10.92 -11.90 9.75
C LEU A 204 12.06 -11.66 8.74
N GLU A 205 12.94 -12.64 8.55
CA GLU A 205 14.10 -12.51 7.65
C GLU A 205 13.66 -12.24 6.22
N THR A 206 12.60 -12.93 5.76
CA THR A 206 11.99 -12.68 4.45
C THR A 206 11.53 -11.22 4.27
N VAL A 207 10.92 -10.63 5.30
CA VAL A 207 10.51 -9.21 5.26
C VAL A 207 11.72 -8.28 5.24
N LEU A 208 12.74 -8.58 6.03
CA LEU A 208 13.99 -7.81 6.08
C LEU A 208 14.75 -7.85 4.74
N ASP A 209 14.70 -8.96 4.01
CA ASP A 209 15.31 -9.07 2.67
C ASP A 209 14.67 -8.10 1.67
N HIS A 210 13.34 -7.88 1.76
CA HIS A 210 12.67 -6.85 0.97
C HIS A 210 13.16 -5.44 1.33
N ILE A 211 13.32 -5.15 2.61
CA ILE A 211 13.81 -3.86 3.10
C ILE A 211 15.24 -3.62 2.63
N ASP A 212 16.11 -4.62 2.72
CA ASP A 212 17.51 -4.56 2.25
C ASP A 212 17.58 -4.29 0.74
N LEU A 213 16.75 -4.95 -0.05
CA LEU A 213 16.73 -4.74 -1.50
C LEU A 213 16.29 -3.33 -1.88
N VAL A 214 15.29 -2.76 -1.20
CA VAL A 214 14.90 -1.37 -1.43
C VAL A 214 16.02 -0.42 -1.04
N LYS A 215 16.63 -0.61 0.15
CA LYS A 215 17.79 0.20 0.60
C LYS A 215 18.93 0.16 -0.41
N ALA A 216 19.28 -1.01 -0.90
CA ALA A 216 20.36 -1.19 -1.88
C ALA A 216 20.03 -0.56 -3.25
N THR A 217 18.74 -0.44 -3.59
CA THR A 217 18.29 0.06 -4.90
C THR A 217 18.09 1.58 -4.92
N ILE A 218 17.41 2.13 -3.91
CA ILE A 218 16.98 3.54 -3.90
C ILE A 218 17.23 4.29 -2.58
N GLY A 219 17.78 3.62 -1.56
CA GLY A 219 18.08 4.22 -0.26
C GLY A 219 17.02 3.95 0.81
N ALA A 220 17.45 4.02 2.08
CA ALA A 220 16.59 3.76 3.23
C ALA A 220 15.50 4.83 3.43
N GLU A 221 15.70 6.04 2.91
CA GLU A 221 14.76 7.16 2.98
C GLU A 221 13.49 6.95 2.13
N HIS A 222 13.47 5.92 1.29
CA HIS A 222 12.32 5.53 0.47
C HIS A 222 11.54 4.33 1.01
N ILE A 223 11.84 3.90 2.25
CA ILE A 223 11.22 2.73 2.88
C ILE A 223 10.26 3.17 3.99
N GLY A 224 9.13 2.48 4.09
CA GLY A 224 8.18 2.58 5.20
C GLY A 224 7.60 1.22 5.56
N ILE A 225 6.68 1.21 6.52
CA ILE A 225 5.98 0.02 7.01
C ILE A 225 4.52 0.09 6.57
N GLY A 226 4.10 -0.88 5.76
CA GLY A 226 2.73 -1.07 5.29
C GLY A 226 2.23 -2.47 5.63
N SER A 227 2.30 -2.83 6.90
CA SER A 227 2.14 -4.20 7.42
C SER A 227 0.88 -4.93 6.97
N ASP A 228 -0.21 -4.21 6.71
CA ASP A 228 -1.49 -4.75 6.23
C ASP A 228 -2.09 -5.82 7.18
N PHE A 229 -1.94 -5.62 8.50
CA PHE A 229 -2.30 -6.61 9.52
C PHE A 229 -3.75 -7.08 9.42
N ASP A 230 -4.68 -6.19 9.07
CA ASP A 230 -6.10 -6.51 8.96
C ASP A 230 -6.52 -6.91 7.52
N GLY A 231 -5.68 -6.64 6.51
CA GLY A 231 -6.01 -6.86 5.09
C GLY A 231 -5.63 -8.24 4.55
N VAL A 232 -4.66 -8.92 5.16
CA VAL A 232 -4.10 -10.18 4.64
C VAL A 232 -4.56 -11.43 5.39
N GLY A 233 -5.47 -11.28 6.35
CA GLY A 233 -5.99 -12.38 7.16
C GLY A 233 -4.88 -13.15 7.90
N ASN A 234 -5.02 -14.47 8.05
CA ASN A 234 -4.03 -15.29 8.74
C ASN A 234 -2.87 -15.72 7.79
N THR A 235 -2.22 -14.75 7.13
CA THR A 235 -1.08 -15.01 6.25
C THR A 235 0.18 -14.25 6.65
N LEU A 236 0.16 -13.56 7.78
CA LEU A 236 1.30 -12.79 8.29
C LEU A 236 2.49 -13.68 8.66
N PRO A 237 3.74 -13.16 8.61
CA PRO A 237 4.95 -13.89 8.96
C PRO A 237 4.93 -14.38 10.40
N THR A 238 5.65 -15.44 10.68
CA THR A 238 5.61 -16.10 12.00
C THR A 238 5.99 -15.20 13.17
N GLN A 239 6.85 -14.21 12.94
CA GLN A 239 7.39 -13.29 13.96
C GLN A 239 6.84 -11.86 13.85
N LEU A 240 5.89 -11.63 12.92
CA LEU A 240 5.27 -10.31 12.66
C LEU A 240 3.75 -10.46 12.53
N LYS A 241 3.08 -10.95 13.60
CA LYS A 241 1.64 -11.25 13.58
C LYS A 241 0.75 -10.04 13.89
N ASP A 242 1.26 -9.07 14.60
CA ASP A 242 0.55 -7.84 14.99
C ASP A 242 1.53 -6.74 15.41
N VAL A 243 1.00 -5.56 15.75
CA VAL A 243 1.80 -4.39 16.12
C VAL A 243 2.70 -4.61 17.35
N SER A 244 2.37 -5.53 18.25
CA SER A 244 3.18 -5.85 19.43
C SER A 244 4.51 -6.51 19.06
N THR A 245 4.63 -7.02 17.84
CA THR A 245 5.83 -7.69 17.31
C THR A 245 6.78 -6.76 16.53
N TYR A 246 6.47 -5.47 16.40
CA TYR A 246 7.42 -4.49 15.81
C TYR A 246 8.79 -4.43 16.49
N PRO A 247 8.95 -4.68 17.82
CA PRO A 247 10.27 -4.80 18.39
C PRO A 247 11.17 -5.84 17.72
N ASN A 248 10.60 -6.94 17.19
CA ASN A 248 11.35 -7.95 16.41
C ASN A 248 11.89 -7.35 15.10
N LEU A 249 11.06 -6.56 14.41
CA LEU A 249 11.48 -5.88 13.17
C LEU A 249 12.61 -4.88 13.45
N ILE A 250 12.48 -4.10 14.53
CA ILE A 250 13.52 -3.13 14.93
C ILE A 250 14.83 -3.86 15.26
N GLN A 251 14.75 -4.95 16.01
CA GLN A 251 15.95 -5.75 16.35
C GLN A 251 16.58 -6.32 15.09
N GLY A 252 15.78 -6.88 14.17
CA GLY A 252 16.30 -7.42 12.90
C GLY A 252 16.99 -6.36 12.04
N LEU A 253 16.45 -5.12 11.99
CA LEU A 253 17.11 -4.00 11.30
C LEU A 253 18.46 -3.62 11.97
N LEU A 254 18.49 -3.57 13.32
CA LEU A 254 19.74 -3.33 14.07
C LEU A 254 20.78 -4.42 13.78
N ASP A 255 20.39 -5.69 13.82
CA ASP A 255 21.27 -6.84 13.57
C ASP A 255 21.84 -6.83 12.13
N ARG A 256 21.09 -6.25 11.16
CA ARG A 256 21.53 -6.02 9.77
C ARG A 256 22.32 -4.72 9.59
N GLY A 257 22.63 -4.01 10.68
CA GLY A 257 23.48 -2.81 10.66
C GLY A 257 22.81 -1.53 10.17
N TYR A 258 21.48 -1.44 10.24
CA TYR A 258 20.78 -0.18 10.02
C TYR A 258 21.09 0.79 11.16
N SER A 259 21.36 2.04 10.83
CA SER A 259 21.52 3.11 11.82
C SER A 259 20.18 3.48 12.46
N GLU A 260 20.21 4.06 13.66
CA GLU A 260 19.02 4.57 14.33
C GLU A 260 18.22 5.58 13.48
N ASN A 261 18.92 6.41 12.70
CA ASN A 261 18.28 7.36 11.79
C ASN A 261 17.52 6.67 10.65
N GLU A 262 18.11 5.63 10.05
CA GLU A 262 17.44 4.84 9.00
C GLU A 262 16.21 4.13 9.59
N ILE A 263 16.35 3.49 10.75
CA ILE A 263 15.25 2.80 11.43
C ILE A 263 14.12 3.79 11.76
N THR A 264 14.44 4.94 12.32
CA THR A 264 13.45 5.98 12.64
C THR A 264 12.76 6.50 11.37
N GLY A 265 13.52 6.63 10.27
CA GLY A 265 12.99 6.93 8.93
C GLY A 265 11.96 5.90 8.50
N ILE A 266 12.33 4.62 8.50
CA ILE A 266 11.50 3.48 8.10
C ILE A 266 10.23 3.38 8.95
N LEU A 267 10.33 3.61 10.26
CA LEU A 267 9.21 3.52 11.20
C LEU A 267 8.18 4.66 11.06
N GLY A 268 8.47 5.70 10.25
CA GLY A 268 7.44 6.71 9.96
C GLY A 268 7.96 8.05 9.44
N LEU A 269 9.19 8.48 9.75
CA LEU A 269 9.64 9.81 9.34
C LEU A 269 9.77 9.95 7.82
N ASN A 270 10.03 8.87 7.08
CA ASN A 270 10.05 8.89 5.62
C ASN A 270 8.67 9.19 5.05
N LEU A 271 7.61 8.58 5.60
CA LEU A 271 6.23 8.89 5.21
C LEU A 271 5.86 10.34 5.57
N LEU A 272 6.23 10.80 6.78
CA LEU A 272 5.96 12.18 7.18
C LEU A 272 6.66 13.19 6.27
N ARG A 273 7.89 12.90 5.83
CA ARG A 273 8.62 13.72 4.82
C ARG A 273 7.81 13.83 3.52
N VAL A 274 7.33 12.71 3.00
CA VAL A 274 6.52 12.70 1.76
C VAL A 274 5.22 13.48 1.96
N TRP A 275 4.54 13.26 3.06
CA TRP A 275 3.28 13.97 3.34
C TRP A 275 3.50 15.48 3.50
N GLU A 276 4.56 15.90 4.19
CA GLU A 276 4.91 17.32 4.33
C GLU A 276 5.19 17.98 2.96
N GLN A 277 5.87 17.28 2.04
CA GLN A 277 6.09 17.75 0.67
C GLN A 277 4.78 17.88 -0.11
N VAL A 278 3.85 16.92 0.06
CA VAL A 278 2.52 16.98 -0.56
C VAL A 278 1.71 18.17 -0.02
N GLU A 279 1.75 18.42 1.29
CA GLU A 279 1.11 19.60 1.92
C GLU A 279 1.69 20.92 1.38
N GLN A 280 3.02 21.01 1.23
CA GLN A 280 3.69 22.21 0.74
C GLN A 280 3.40 22.51 -0.74
N LEU A 281 3.16 21.49 -1.54
CA LEU A 281 2.84 21.61 -2.97
C LEU A 281 1.34 21.86 -3.22
N ALA A 282 0.50 21.72 -2.19
CA ALA A 282 -0.93 22.00 -2.29
C ALA A 282 -1.16 23.48 -2.68
N ALA A 283 -2.12 23.70 -3.56
CA ALA A 283 -2.52 25.07 -3.89
C ALA A 283 -3.13 25.72 -2.62
N PRO A 284 -2.87 27.03 -2.38
CA PRO A 284 -3.55 27.72 -1.30
C PRO A 284 -5.06 27.55 -1.45
N VAL A 285 -5.72 26.99 -0.46
CA VAL A 285 -7.19 26.88 -0.46
C VAL A 285 -7.73 28.32 -0.52
N ALA A 286 -8.36 28.69 -1.64
CA ALA A 286 -9.07 29.95 -1.72
C ALA A 286 -10.12 29.94 -0.58
N LYS A 287 -9.90 30.78 0.44
CA LYS A 287 -10.90 30.97 1.48
C LYS A 287 -12.14 31.50 0.77
N THR A 288 -13.17 30.66 0.61
CA THR A 288 -14.51 31.15 0.32
C THR A 288 -14.88 32.04 1.48
N VAL A 289 -14.77 33.34 1.28
CA VAL A 289 -15.37 34.33 2.16
C VAL A 289 -16.88 34.10 2.01
N SER A 290 -17.49 33.43 2.94
CA SER A 290 -18.95 33.41 3.09
C SER A 290 -19.31 34.77 3.68
N ASP A 291 -19.86 35.64 2.83
CA ASP A 291 -20.60 36.82 3.26
C ASP A 291 -21.86 36.41 4.06
#